data_af07bdb949b668846017baa0bc669abd
#
_entry.id   af07bdb949b668846017baa0bc669abd
#
_cell.length_a   1.000
_cell.length_b   1.000
_cell.length_c   1.000
_cell.angle_alpha   90.00
_cell.angle_beta   90.00
_cell.angle_gamma   90.00
#
_symmetry.space_group_name_H-M   'P 1'
#
loop_
_entity.id
_entity.type
_entity.pdbx_description
1 polymer ?
#
loop_
_entity_poly.entity_id
_entity_poly.type
_entity_poly.pdbx_seq_one_letter_code
_entity_poly.pdbx_strand_id
1 'polypeptide(L)'
;EYGVSIAVENHSDATSRDLLMMCETLDSAHIGITLDTGNVLSVLEEPIGYATRLMPYLKNVHLKDYTIHPTDEGYRIVRCSLGEGVVDFPDLLALIDKHHPDITKTIELGAVNARHVRMLMDDYWAEFPDRIFTDMLPHQRLFWDNVRPRDEDWRSPHERDEADEVLAAYETREFEESVAYLKGIGVV
;
A
#
# COMPACT_ATOMS: atom_id res chain seq x y z
N GLU A 1 14.28 23.31 16.40
CA GLU A 1 14.06 23.84 17.74
C GLU A 1 12.98 23.07 18.52
N TYR A 2 12.02 22.42 17.82
CA TYR A 2 10.89 21.74 18.47
C TYR A 2 10.99 20.21 18.43
N GLY A 3 12.01 19.61 17.82
CA GLY A 3 12.20 18.17 17.72
C GLY A 3 11.11 17.43 16.92
N VAL A 4 10.41 18.15 16.02
CA VAL A 4 9.33 17.61 15.21
C VAL A 4 9.87 17.23 13.83
N SER A 5 9.42 16.11 13.30
CA SER A 5 9.65 15.71 11.91
C SER A 5 8.32 15.62 11.17
N ILE A 6 8.36 15.89 9.87
CA ILE A 6 7.23 15.68 8.95
C ILE A 6 7.51 14.41 8.16
N ALA A 7 6.56 13.49 8.14
CA ALA A 7 6.58 12.31 7.29
C ALA A 7 5.46 12.41 6.27
N VAL A 8 5.82 12.50 5.00
CA VAL A 8 4.86 12.55 3.89
C VAL A 8 4.44 11.12 3.55
N GLU A 9 3.16 10.85 3.58
CA GLU A 9 2.63 9.54 3.22
C GLU A 9 2.55 9.38 1.71
N ASN A 10 2.98 8.22 1.20
CA ASN A 10 2.66 7.83 -0.16
C ASN A 10 1.19 7.45 -0.26
N HIS A 11 0.50 8.12 -1.14
CA HIS A 11 -0.89 7.82 -1.47
C HIS A 11 -0.99 7.27 -2.91
N SER A 12 -2.00 7.65 -3.69
CA SER A 12 -2.20 7.17 -5.06
C SER A 12 -1.57 8.06 -6.14
N ASP A 13 -0.86 9.07 -5.74
CA ASP A 13 -0.44 10.23 -6.55
C ASP A 13 1.08 10.42 -6.65
N ALA A 14 1.88 9.63 -5.91
CA ALA A 14 3.32 9.78 -5.89
C ALA A 14 4.03 8.44 -6.06
N THR A 15 4.90 8.36 -7.05
CA THR A 15 5.82 7.23 -7.21
C THR A 15 6.96 7.29 -6.20
N SER A 16 7.66 6.17 -6.00
CA SER A 16 8.85 6.17 -5.15
C SER A 16 9.93 7.13 -5.64
N ARG A 17 10.00 7.42 -6.94
CA ARG A 17 10.93 8.40 -7.52
C ARG A 17 10.55 9.84 -7.17
N ASP A 18 9.26 10.16 -7.20
CA ASP A 18 8.77 11.50 -6.84
C ASP A 18 9.09 11.82 -5.37
N LEU A 19 8.82 10.86 -4.48
CA LEU A 19 9.11 11.02 -3.06
C LEU A 19 10.62 11.04 -2.76
N LEU A 20 11.40 10.24 -3.46
CA LEU A 20 12.87 10.30 -3.38
C LEU A 20 13.39 11.68 -3.79
N MET A 21 12.95 12.17 -4.94
CA MET A 21 13.31 13.50 -5.44
C MET A 21 12.92 14.60 -4.45
N MET A 22 11.73 14.52 -3.87
CA MET A 22 11.29 15.45 -2.83
C MET A 22 12.24 15.44 -1.63
N CYS A 23 12.56 14.26 -1.08
CA CYS A 23 13.45 14.14 0.08
C CYS A 23 14.87 14.66 -0.22
N GLU A 24 15.42 14.30 -1.38
CA GLU A 24 16.74 14.75 -1.82
C GLU A 24 16.80 16.26 -2.07
N THR A 25 15.73 16.83 -2.63
CA THR A 25 15.67 18.29 -2.91
C THR A 25 15.57 19.09 -1.62
N LEU A 26 14.80 18.61 -0.64
CA LEU A 26 14.62 19.29 0.64
C LEU A 26 15.82 19.12 1.58
N ASP A 27 16.58 18.05 1.41
CA ASP A 27 17.82 17.71 2.14
C ASP A 27 17.72 18.02 3.66
N SER A 28 16.68 17.51 4.30
CA SER A 28 16.40 17.81 5.71
C SER A 28 16.21 16.55 6.53
N ALA A 29 16.92 16.43 7.64
CA ALA A 29 16.72 15.36 8.61
C ALA A 29 15.31 15.34 9.26
N HIS A 30 14.58 16.44 9.16
CA HIS A 30 13.23 16.61 9.70
C HIS A 30 12.12 16.28 8.69
N ILE A 31 12.47 15.87 7.48
CA ILE A 31 11.52 15.45 6.45
C ILE A 31 11.79 14.00 6.09
N GLY A 32 10.74 13.24 5.90
CA GLY A 32 10.83 11.84 5.50
C GLY A 32 9.47 11.31 5.05
N ILE A 33 9.35 10.00 5.06
CA ILE A 33 8.23 9.28 4.47
C ILE A 33 7.51 8.45 5.52
N THR A 34 6.19 8.50 5.52
CA THR A 34 5.33 7.44 6.03
C THR A 34 5.09 6.47 4.89
N LEU A 35 5.62 5.27 4.98
CA LEU A 35 5.36 4.22 4.00
C LEU A 35 4.00 3.58 4.27
N ASP A 36 3.04 3.79 3.38
CA ASP A 36 1.85 2.95 3.28
C ASP A 36 2.15 1.78 2.35
N THR A 37 2.07 0.57 2.89
CA THR A 37 2.52 -0.66 2.21
C THR A 37 1.64 -1.07 1.03
N GLY A 38 0.35 -0.71 1.05
CA GLY A 38 -0.62 -1.08 0.02
C GLY A 38 -0.81 -0.02 -1.06
N ASN A 39 -0.70 1.27 -0.72
CA ASN A 39 -0.96 2.37 -1.66
C ASN A 39 -0.02 2.38 -2.88
N VAL A 40 1.15 1.76 -2.77
CA VAL A 40 2.13 1.63 -3.85
C VAL A 40 1.57 0.92 -5.09
N LEU A 41 0.58 0.05 -4.90
CA LEU A 41 -0.10 -0.65 -6.01
C LEU A 41 -0.84 0.32 -6.93
N SER A 42 -1.29 1.46 -6.41
CA SER A 42 -1.99 2.48 -7.21
C SER A 42 -1.09 3.16 -8.24
N VAL A 43 0.21 3.18 -8.00
CA VAL A 43 1.22 3.76 -8.87
C VAL A 43 2.06 2.71 -9.60
N LEU A 44 1.56 1.48 -9.70
CA LEU A 44 2.20 0.35 -10.40
C LEU A 44 3.62 0.04 -9.89
N GLU A 45 3.81 0.12 -8.58
CA GLU A 45 5.07 -0.31 -7.94
C GLU A 45 4.83 -1.46 -6.96
N GLU A 46 5.85 -2.25 -6.73
CA GLU A 46 5.82 -3.39 -5.83
C GLU A 46 6.31 -2.94 -4.44
N PRO A 47 5.66 -3.38 -3.32
CA PRO A 47 5.93 -2.87 -1.97
C PRO A 47 7.38 -2.94 -1.51
N ILE A 48 8.09 -4.04 -1.73
CA ILE A 48 9.49 -4.21 -1.27
C ILE A 48 10.44 -3.30 -2.05
N GLY A 49 10.25 -3.21 -3.37
CA GLY A 49 11.04 -2.32 -4.22
C GLY A 49 10.82 -0.86 -3.88
N TYR A 50 9.57 -0.48 -3.60
CA TYR A 50 9.19 0.86 -3.17
C TYR A 50 9.85 1.21 -1.83
N ALA A 51 9.71 0.34 -0.83
CA ALA A 51 10.33 0.49 0.48
C ALA A 51 11.86 0.57 0.40
N THR A 52 12.48 -0.30 -0.40
CA THR A 52 13.94 -0.32 -0.60
C THR A 52 14.46 1.03 -1.09
N ARG A 53 13.77 1.65 -2.06
CA ARG A 53 14.18 2.94 -2.62
C ARG A 53 14.07 4.08 -1.61
N LEU A 54 13.06 4.05 -0.75
CA LEU A 54 12.78 5.12 0.23
C LEU A 54 13.35 4.82 1.63
N MET A 55 14.01 3.69 1.82
CA MET A 55 14.51 3.23 3.11
C MET A 55 15.26 4.31 3.91
N PRO A 56 16.18 5.12 3.33
CA PRO A 56 16.91 6.14 4.09
C PRO A 56 16.02 7.25 4.69
N TYR A 57 14.80 7.41 4.16
CA TYR A 57 13.89 8.50 4.51
C TYR A 57 12.68 8.04 5.33
N LEU A 58 12.58 6.75 5.67
CA LEU A 58 11.44 6.23 6.44
C LEU A 58 11.40 6.82 7.85
N LYS A 59 10.21 7.25 8.25
CA LYS A 59 9.90 7.80 9.58
C LYS A 59 8.74 7.08 10.26
N ASN A 60 7.84 6.48 9.48
CA ASN A 60 6.66 5.77 9.94
C ASN A 60 6.21 4.75 8.89
N VAL A 61 5.43 3.75 9.30
CA VAL A 61 4.87 2.73 8.39
C VAL A 61 3.39 2.54 8.68
N HIS A 62 2.56 2.62 7.64
CA HIS A 62 1.18 2.17 7.66
C HIS A 62 1.12 0.79 7.02
N LEU A 63 0.67 -0.19 7.80
CA LEU A 63 0.46 -1.56 7.34
C LEU A 63 -0.93 -1.65 6.72
N LYS A 64 -0.96 -1.83 5.42
CA LYS A 64 -2.18 -1.91 4.62
C LYS A 64 -2.01 -2.99 3.55
N ASP A 65 -3.05 -3.76 3.32
CA ASP A 65 -3.05 -4.82 2.32
C ASP A 65 -4.25 -4.71 1.39
N TYR A 66 -4.10 -5.23 0.19
CA TYR A 66 -5.13 -5.21 -0.83
C TYR A 66 -5.18 -6.52 -1.61
N THR A 67 -6.38 -6.98 -1.94
CA THR A 67 -6.61 -7.91 -3.03
C THR A 67 -6.72 -7.17 -4.36
N ILE A 68 -6.38 -7.85 -5.47
CA ILE A 68 -6.38 -7.26 -6.83
C ILE A 68 -7.46 -7.93 -7.68
N HIS A 69 -8.37 -7.14 -8.22
CA HIS A 69 -9.48 -7.62 -9.07
C HIS A 69 -9.43 -6.96 -10.45
N PRO A 70 -9.40 -7.74 -11.55
CA PRO A 70 -9.23 -7.21 -12.90
C PRO A 70 -10.49 -6.50 -13.39
N THR A 71 -10.30 -5.44 -14.19
CA THR A 71 -11.36 -4.70 -14.88
C THR A 71 -11.01 -4.55 -16.36
N ASP A 72 -11.93 -3.98 -17.16
CA ASP A 72 -11.64 -3.68 -18.57
C ASP A 72 -10.69 -2.49 -18.74
N GLU A 73 -10.57 -1.63 -17.73
CA GLU A 73 -9.70 -0.45 -17.73
C GLU A 73 -8.39 -0.63 -16.95
N GLY A 74 -8.20 -1.80 -16.33
CA GLY A 74 -7.03 -2.11 -15.48
C GLY A 74 -7.40 -3.05 -14.34
N TYR A 75 -7.40 -2.56 -13.10
CA TYR A 75 -7.79 -3.36 -11.93
C TYR A 75 -8.35 -2.50 -10.78
N ARG A 76 -9.03 -3.16 -9.86
CA ARG A 76 -9.36 -2.59 -8.55
C ARG A 76 -8.46 -3.19 -7.49
N ILE A 77 -8.04 -2.35 -6.54
CA ILE A 77 -7.47 -2.80 -5.28
C ILE A 77 -8.53 -2.64 -4.20
N VAL A 78 -8.81 -3.74 -3.52
CA VAL A 78 -9.82 -3.81 -2.46
C VAL A 78 -9.11 -4.07 -1.15
N ARG A 79 -9.31 -3.19 -0.16
CA ARG A 79 -8.69 -3.32 1.16
C ARG A 79 -9.15 -4.62 1.82
N CYS A 80 -8.23 -5.29 2.50
CA CYS A 80 -8.47 -6.56 3.19
C CYS A 80 -7.63 -6.65 4.47
N SER A 81 -7.86 -7.70 5.25
CA SER A 81 -7.03 -8.03 6.40
C SER A 81 -5.57 -8.23 5.97
N LEU A 82 -4.62 -7.85 6.83
CA LEU A 82 -3.19 -8.06 6.55
C LEU A 82 -2.90 -9.55 6.34
N GLY A 83 -2.17 -9.86 5.28
CA GLY A 83 -1.83 -11.22 4.88
C GLY A 83 -2.88 -11.94 4.03
N GLU A 84 -4.05 -11.34 3.79
CA GLU A 84 -5.05 -11.83 2.85
C GLU A 84 -4.82 -11.29 1.43
N GLY A 85 -4.13 -10.17 1.34
CA GLY A 85 -3.82 -9.48 0.09
C GLY A 85 -2.50 -9.89 -0.54
N VAL A 86 -1.84 -8.93 -1.18
CA VAL A 86 -0.66 -9.20 -2.03
C VAL A 86 0.65 -8.72 -1.42
N VAL A 87 0.64 -8.08 -0.26
CA VAL A 87 1.85 -7.59 0.40
C VAL A 87 2.56 -8.73 1.12
N ASP A 88 3.81 -9.00 0.75
CA ASP A 88 4.67 -9.93 1.47
C ASP A 88 5.22 -9.27 2.75
N PHE A 89 4.40 -9.30 3.82
CA PHE A 89 4.79 -8.71 5.10
C PHE A 89 6.00 -9.36 5.77
N PRO A 90 6.20 -10.68 5.76
CA PRO A 90 7.41 -11.29 6.30
C PRO A 90 8.69 -10.67 5.73
N ASP A 91 8.81 -10.61 4.41
CA ASP A 91 10.00 -10.08 3.75
C ASP A 91 10.09 -8.55 3.88
N LEU A 92 8.98 -7.84 3.72
CA LEU A 92 8.93 -6.38 3.85
C LEU A 92 9.29 -5.92 5.26
N LEU A 93 8.73 -6.55 6.30
CA LEU A 93 8.99 -6.17 7.69
C LEU A 93 10.41 -6.55 8.12
N ALA A 94 10.92 -7.71 7.69
CA ALA A 94 12.31 -8.08 7.91
C ALA A 94 13.29 -7.05 7.29
N LEU A 95 12.96 -6.55 6.10
CA LEU A 95 13.76 -5.49 5.45
C LEU A 95 13.70 -4.19 6.25
N ILE A 96 12.51 -3.76 6.67
CA ILE A 96 12.32 -2.52 7.44
C ILE A 96 13.03 -2.62 8.79
N ASP A 97 12.83 -3.70 9.54
CA ASP A 97 13.40 -3.89 10.88
C ASP A 97 14.92 -3.96 10.88
N LYS A 98 15.51 -4.48 9.82
CA LYS A 98 16.96 -4.47 9.62
C LYS A 98 17.55 -3.05 9.60
N HIS A 99 16.82 -2.07 9.07
CA HIS A 99 17.29 -0.70 8.90
C HIS A 99 16.72 0.26 9.96
N HIS A 100 15.51 -0.02 10.44
CA HIS A 100 14.75 0.83 11.37
C HIS A 100 14.04 -0.04 12.42
N PRO A 101 14.78 -0.68 13.35
CA PRO A 101 14.19 -1.64 14.30
C PRO A 101 13.13 -1.03 15.23
N ASP A 102 13.22 0.27 15.50
CA ASP A 102 12.31 0.99 16.40
C ASP A 102 11.23 1.81 15.67
N ILE A 103 11.09 1.63 14.35
CA ILE A 103 10.11 2.42 13.58
C ILE A 103 8.67 2.05 13.98
N THR A 104 7.83 3.07 14.13
CA THR A 104 6.41 2.86 14.40
C THR A 104 5.73 2.23 13.18
N LYS A 105 4.95 1.18 13.45
CA LYS A 105 4.12 0.49 12.48
C LYS A 105 2.66 0.55 12.96
N THR A 106 1.77 1.05 12.11
CA THR A 106 0.36 1.23 12.44
C THR A 106 -0.49 0.47 11.43
N ILE A 107 -1.43 -0.35 11.90
CA ILE A 107 -2.42 -0.99 11.02
C ILE A 107 -3.38 0.09 10.51
N GLU A 108 -3.59 0.15 9.21
CA GLU A 108 -4.58 1.02 8.58
C GLU A 108 -5.62 0.21 7.82
N LEU A 109 -6.81 0.16 8.38
CA LEU A 109 -7.97 -0.58 7.89
C LEU A 109 -9.15 0.37 7.61
N GLY A 110 -10.25 -0.21 7.17
CA GLY A 110 -11.54 0.45 7.00
C GLY A 110 -12.28 -0.01 5.75
N ALA A 111 -13.59 -0.17 5.88
CA ALA A 111 -14.50 -0.47 4.77
C ALA A 111 -14.71 0.81 3.92
N VAL A 112 -13.88 0.99 2.92
CA VAL A 112 -13.91 2.13 2.00
C VAL A 112 -14.09 1.65 0.56
N ASN A 113 -14.35 2.59 -0.34
CA ASN A 113 -14.43 2.28 -1.77
C ASN A 113 -13.16 1.64 -2.30
N ALA A 114 -13.33 0.60 -3.10
CA ALA A 114 -12.23 0.01 -3.86
C ALA A 114 -11.61 1.06 -4.80
N ARG A 115 -10.29 1.12 -4.83
CA ARG A 115 -9.60 2.05 -5.73
C ARG A 115 -9.47 1.44 -7.12
N HIS A 116 -9.94 2.16 -8.13
CA HIS A 116 -9.84 1.75 -9.51
C HIS A 116 -8.57 2.31 -10.16
N VAL A 117 -7.60 1.45 -10.43
CA VAL A 117 -6.34 1.77 -11.11
C VAL A 117 -6.56 1.55 -12.62
N ARG A 118 -6.80 2.64 -13.34
CA ARG A 118 -7.21 2.62 -14.75
C ARG A 118 -6.01 2.62 -15.70
N MET A 119 -5.05 1.75 -15.45
CA MET A 119 -3.76 1.74 -16.14
C MET A 119 -3.82 1.46 -17.65
N LEU A 120 -4.96 0.98 -18.17
CA LEU A 120 -5.16 0.77 -19.60
C LEU A 120 -5.78 1.99 -20.30
N MET A 121 -6.00 3.09 -19.56
CA MET A 121 -6.59 4.33 -20.06
C MET A 121 -5.55 5.45 -20.12
N ASP A 122 -5.63 6.29 -21.15
CA ASP A 122 -4.66 7.36 -21.41
C ASP A 122 -4.61 8.41 -20.28
N ASP A 123 -5.75 8.68 -19.62
CA ASP A 123 -5.84 9.65 -18.54
C ASP A 123 -5.00 9.24 -17.31
N TYR A 124 -4.87 7.96 -17.03
CA TYR A 124 -3.98 7.47 -15.96
C TYR A 124 -2.52 7.89 -16.22
N TRP A 125 -2.05 7.78 -17.45
CA TRP A 125 -0.66 8.10 -17.80
C TRP A 125 -0.35 9.60 -17.83
N ALA A 126 -1.39 10.43 -17.95
CA ALA A 126 -1.23 11.88 -17.85
C ALA A 126 -0.73 12.33 -16.46
N GLU A 127 -1.09 11.57 -15.41
CA GLU A 127 -0.60 11.80 -14.04
C GLU A 127 0.85 11.32 -13.83
N PHE A 128 1.34 10.41 -14.68
CA PHE A 128 2.65 9.76 -14.52
C PHE A 128 3.45 9.79 -15.83
N PRO A 129 3.81 10.98 -16.37
CA PRO A 129 4.41 11.12 -17.71
C PRO A 129 5.80 10.48 -17.85
N ASP A 130 6.55 10.39 -16.75
CA ASP A 130 7.94 9.93 -16.75
C ASP A 130 8.11 8.46 -16.28
N ARG A 131 7.07 7.65 -16.41
CA ARG A 131 7.13 6.24 -15.97
C ARG A 131 8.07 5.42 -16.85
N ILE A 132 8.88 4.60 -16.20
CA ILE A 132 9.80 3.66 -16.84
C ILE A 132 9.24 2.24 -16.70
N PHE A 133 9.02 1.56 -17.81
CA PHE A 133 8.40 0.23 -17.83
C PHE A 133 9.14 -0.79 -16.95
N THR A 134 10.47 -0.73 -16.91
CA THR A 134 11.27 -1.65 -16.07
C THR A 134 11.04 -1.47 -14.57
N ASP A 135 10.65 -0.29 -14.12
CA ASP A 135 10.32 -0.03 -12.72
C ASP A 135 8.97 -0.66 -12.34
N MET A 136 8.09 -0.84 -13.31
CA MET A 136 6.77 -1.45 -13.14
C MET A 136 6.77 -2.98 -13.27
N LEU A 137 7.85 -3.59 -13.78
CA LEU A 137 7.90 -5.04 -13.98
C LEU A 137 7.69 -5.87 -12.70
N PRO A 138 8.25 -5.50 -11.53
CA PRO A 138 7.97 -6.22 -10.29
C PRO A 138 6.49 -6.20 -9.94
N HIS A 139 5.83 -5.05 -10.08
CA HIS A 139 4.38 -4.94 -9.90
C HIS A 139 3.60 -5.81 -10.90
N GLN A 140 4.01 -5.86 -12.17
CA GLN A 140 3.33 -6.69 -13.17
C GLN A 140 3.41 -8.19 -12.80
N ARG A 141 4.54 -8.65 -12.27
CA ARG A 141 4.66 -10.03 -11.75
C ARG A 141 3.73 -10.25 -10.56
N LEU A 142 3.79 -9.35 -9.57
CA LEU A 142 2.90 -9.38 -8.41
C LEU A 142 1.43 -9.43 -8.83
N PHE A 143 1.03 -8.62 -9.82
CA PHE A 143 -0.32 -8.63 -10.37
C PHE A 143 -0.70 -10.00 -10.93
N TRP A 144 0.10 -10.55 -11.85
CA TRP A 144 -0.23 -11.82 -12.51
C TRP A 144 -0.23 -13.01 -11.55
N ASP A 145 0.59 -12.96 -10.51
CA ASP A 145 0.67 -14.03 -9.51
C ASP A 145 -0.50 -14.00 -8.52
N ASN A 146 -1.17 -12.83 -8.35
CA ASN A 146 -2.15 -12.62 -7.28
C ASN A 146 -3.52 -12.09 -7.75
N VAL A 147 -3.70 -11.81 -9.04
CA VAL A 147 -4.98 -11.30 -9.55
C VAL A 147 -6.11 -12.30 -9.32
N ARG A 148 -7.20 -11.84 -8.72
CA ARG A 148 -8.39 -12.65 -8.45
C ARG A 148 -9.17 -12.98 -9.72
N PRO A 149 -9.99 -14.03 -9.72
CA PRO A 149 -10.88 -14.34 -10.86
C PRO A 149 -11.77 -13.14 -11.22
N ARG A 150 -11.98 -12.93 -12.53
CA ARG A 150 -12.76 -11.78 -13.02
C ARG A 150 -14.23 -11.79 -12.57
N ASP A 151 -14.79 -12.94 -12.31
CA ASP A 151 -16.17 -13.16 -11.87
C ASP A 151 -16.34 -13.19 -10.35
N GLU A 152 -15.27 -13.03 -9.58
CA GLU A 152 -15.32 -12.92 -8.13
C GLU A 152 -15.97 -11.59 -7.73
N ASP A 153 -16.88 -11.63 -6.76
CA ASP A 153 -17.48 -10.41 -6.20
C ASP A 153 -16.48 -9.68 -5.30
N TRP A 154 -15.89 -8.62 -5.82
CA TRP A 154 -14.89 -7.80 -5.14
C TRP A 154 -15.50 -6.81 -4.14
N ARG A 155 -16.82 -6.63 -4.11
CA ARG A 155 -17.46 -5.59 -3.33
C ARG A 155 -17.39 -5.88 -1.84
N SER A 156 -16.87 -4.92 -1.08
CA SER A 156 -16.98 -4.87 0.37
C SER A 156 -18.44 -4.60 0.81
N PRO A 157 -18.79 -4.74 2.09
CA PRO A 157 -20.08 -4.29 2.61
C PRO A 157 -20.37 -2.81 2.30
N HIS A 158 -19.34 -1.95 2.30
CA HIS A 158 -19.47 -0.55 1.92
C HIS A 158 -19.89 -0.38 0.45
N GLU A 159 -19.26 -1.12 -0.46
CA GLU A 159 -19.59 -1.12 -1.89
C GLU A 159 -20.98 -1.72 -2.19
N ARG A 160 -21.52 -2.49 -1.27
CA ARG A 160 -22.87 -3.07 -1.35
C ARG A 160 -23.93 -2.20 -0.66
N ASP A 161 -23.53 -1.05 -0.11
CA ASP A 161 -24.42 -0.13 0.64
C ASP A 161 -25.14 -0.85 1.80
N GLU A 162 -24.40 -1.70 2.53
CA GLU A 162 -24.91 -2.44 3.68
C GLU A 162 -25.00 -1.53 4.92
N ALA A 163 -25.76 -1.97 5.93
CA ALA A 163 -26.01 -1.19 7.15
C ALA A 163 -24.72 -0.96 7.97
N ASP A 164 -24.67 0.13 8.74
CA ASP A 164 -23.53 0.53 9.56
C ASP A 164 -23.05 -0.56 10.51
N GLU A 165 -23.98 -1.36 11.06
CA GLU A 165 -23.64 -2.47 11.95
C GLU A 165 -22.86 -3.58 11.22
N VAL A 166 -23.15 -3.81 9.94
CA VAL A 166 -22.45 -4.79 9.10
C VAL A 166 -21.05 -4.26 8.78
N LEU A 167 -20.93 -2.97 8.46
CA LEU A 167 -19.63 -2.32 8.24
C LEU A 167 -18.76 -2.40 9.49
N ALA A 168 -19.30 -2.04 10.65
CA ALA A 168 -18.56 -2.08 11.92
C ALA A 168 -18.09 -3.50 12.27
N ALA A 169 -18.95 -4.51 12.05
CA ALA A 169 -18.59 -5.91 12.26
C ALA A 169 -17.50 -6.38 11.27
N TYR A 170 -17.56 -5.93 10.03
CA TYR A 170 -16.57 -6.22 9.01
C TYR A 170 -15.20 -5.63 9.38
N GLU A 171 -15.15 -4.34 9.72
CA GLU A 171 -13.91 -3.65 10.12
C GLU A 171 -13.30 -4.27 11.40
N THR A 172 -14.13 -4.63 12.36
CA THR A 172 -13.68 -5.31 13.59
C THR A 172 -13.01 -6.65 13.24
N ARG A 173 -13.62 -7.45 12.37
CA ARG A 173 -13.06 -8.72 11.92
C ARG A 173 -11.74 -8.52 11.19
N GLU A 174 -11.67 -7.58 10.24
CA GLU A 174 -10.42 -7.27 9.53
C GLU A 174 -9.29 -6.89 10.49
N PHE A 175 -9.60 -6.10 11.53
CA PHE A 175 -8.64 -5.74 12.55
C PHE A 175 -8.16 -6.96 13.35
N GLU A 176 -9.08 -7.79 13.82
CA GLU A 176 -8.75 -9.00 14.60
C GLU A 176 -7.91 -9.98 13.79
N GLU A 177 -8.28 -10.22 12.53
CA GLU A 177 -7.54 -11.07 11.60
C GLU A 177 -6.14 -10.53 11.32
N SER A 178 -6.01 -9.21 11.09
CA SER A 178 -4.72 -8.54 10.88
C SER A 178 -3.79 -8.67 12.09
N VAL A 179 -4.33 -8.47 13.31
CA VAL A 179 -3.56 -8.67 14.54
C VAL A 179 -3.15 -10.14 14.72
N ALA A 180 -4.06 -11.07 14.43
CA ALA A 180 -3.75 -12.50 14.49
C ALA A 180 -2.66 -12.90 13.50
N TYR A 181 -2.70 -12.37 12.28
CA TYR A 181 -1.67 -12.58 11.28
C TYR A 181 -0.30 -12.05 11.73
N LEU A 182 -0.23 -10.78 12.19
CA LEU A 182 1.02 -10.19 12.68
C LEU A 182 1.62 -10.96 13.85
N LYS A 183 0.80 -11.48 14.77
CA LYS A 183 1.24 -12.40 15.83
C LYS A 183 1.79 -13.71 15.26
N GLY A 184 1.12 -14.24 14.23
CA GLY A 184 1.53 -15.48 13.57
C GLY A 184 2.91 -15.40 12.91
N ILE A 185 3.28 -14.23 12.39
CA ILE A 185 4.60 -13.96 11.79
C ILE A 185 5.61 -13.36 12.77
N GLY A 186 5.26 -13.22 14.06
CA GLY A 186 6.18 -12.81 15.12
C GLY A 186 6.50 -11.32 15.20
N VAL A 187 5.59 -10.46 14.71
CA VAL A 187 5.78 -8.98 14.71
C VAL A 187 5.25 -8.33 15.99
N VAL A 188 4.26 -8.93 16.63
CA VAL A 188 3.63 -8.46 17.89
C VAL A 188 3.39 -9.62 18.85
#